data_9b6609fefb924be7a55b031ad5283589
#
_entry.id   9b6609fefb924be7a55b031ad5283589
#
_cell.length_a   1.000
_cell.length_b   1.000
_cell.length_c   1.000
_cell.angle_alpha   90.00
_cell.angle_beta   90.00
_cell.angle_gamma   90.00
#
_symmetry.space_group_name_H-M   'P 1'
#
loop_
_entity.id
_entity.type
_entity.pdbx_description
1 polymer ?
#
loop_
_entity_poly.entity_id
_entity_poly.type
_entity_poly.pdbx_seq_one_letter_code
_entity_poly.pdbx_strand_id
1 'polypeptide(L)'
;MVKSMDTIVNLCKARGYIYPGSEIYGGLSNTWDYGPLGVELKNNVKALWRKKFIQESKYNVGLDAAILMNPLVWVASGHVGGFSDPLIDCKECKTRHRADKLIEEWAHEQGKDMIADGMTDEEMIKFLDDNNICCPNCGKHNFTSIRKFNLMFKTFQGVTEDAKAEIYLRPETAQGIFVNFKNVMRTTRRKLPMGIAQIGKAFRNEITPGNFTFRTREFEQMELEFFCKPGTDLEWHEYWKKFCENWLISLGMKEENIRLRDHSPEELVFYSKATTDIEYAFPFGWGELWGIADRTDYDLSNHARQSNQDFTYLDPETNEKYIPYCIEPSLGADRVALAFLCNAYDEEEITEGDTRVVLHLHPALAPYKVAVLPLSKKLSDKAQEVYEQLSKKFMCEYDEAGSIGKRYRREDEIGTPYCVTVDFDTLEDECVTVRDRDTMEQVRVKIDELEDWIAKKVEF
;
A
#
# COMPACT_ATOMS: atom_id res chain seq x y z
N MET A 1 -13.74 14.93 4.77
CA MET A 1 -12.56 14.71 3.86
C MET A 1 -11.43 15.63 4.30
N VAL A 2 -10.21 15.09 4.46
CA VAL A 2 -9.02 15.85 4.85
C VAL A 2 -8.75 16.98 3.85
N LYS A 3 -8.56 18.20 4.34
CA LYS A 3 -8.41 19.39 3.48
C LYS A 3 -7.04 19.52 2.84
N SER A 4 -5.97 18.94 3.44
CA SER A 4 -4.63 19.00 2.91
C SER A 4 -3.77 17.80 3.35
N MET A 5 -2.76 17.46 2.55
CA MET A 5 -1.76 16.46 2.94
C MET A 5 -0.95 16.87 4.16
N ASP A 6 -0.71 18.17 4.35
CA ASP A 6 0.05 18.68 5.51
C ASP A 6 -0.63 18.33 6.83
N THR A 7 -1.96 18.31 6.87
CA THR A 7 -2.73 17.90 8.05
C THR A 7 -2.38 16.46 8.44
N ILE A 8 -2.40 15.54 7.49
CA ILE A 8 -2.06 14.12 7.72
C ILE A 8 -0.58 13.96 8.07
N VAL A 9 0.32 14.63 7.34
CA VAL A 9 1.76 14.58 7.61
C VAL A 9 2.08 15.05 9.02
N ASN A 10 1.47 16.16 9.45
CA ASN A 10 1.69 16.72 10.79
C ASN A 10 1.15 15.79 11.87
N LEU A 11 -0.04 15.22 11.70
CA LEU A 11 -0.59 14.21 12.61
C LEU A 11 0.35 13.00 12.72
N CYS A 12 0.76 12.45 11.58
CA CYS A 12 1.64 11.28 11.54
C CYS A 12 2.96 11.51 12.27
N LYS A 13 3.60 12.66 12.06
CA LYS A 13 4.85 13.04 12.75
C LYS A 13 4.62 13.25 14.25
N ALA A 14 3.56 13.98 14.61
CA ALA A 14 3.30 14.32 16.02
C ALA A 14 2.89 13.11 16.86
N ARG A 15 2.25 12.10 16.25
CA ARG A 15 1.70 10.93 16.95
C ARG A 15 2.49 9.64 16.77
N GLY A 16 3.60 9.67 16.03
CA GLY A 16 4.45 8.50 15.89
C GLY A 16 3.96 7.46 14.88
N TYR A 17 3.23 7.92 13.87
CA TYR A 17 2.90 7.07 12.73
C TYR A 17 4.05 6.99 11.74
N ILE A 18 4.58 8.13 11.30
CA ILE A 18 5.61 8.18 10.26
C ILE A 18 6.54 9.36 10.54
N TYR A 19 7.84 9.10 10.45
CA TYR A 19 8.92 10.08 10.63
C TYR A 19 9.69 10.27 9.34
N PRO A 20 10.36 11.43 9.13
CA PRO A 20 11.37 11.55 8.08
C PRO A 20 12.51 10.56 8.29
N GLY A 21 12.86 9.79 7.26
CA GLY A 21 13.95 8.83 7.34
C GLY A 21 15.29 9.51 7.57
N SER A 22 16.07 9.03 8.54
CA SER A 22 17.39 9.58 8.91
C SER A 22 17.38 11.07 9.28
N GLU A 23 16.32 11.55 9.94
CA GLU A 23 16.07 12.96 10.23
C GLU A 23 17.24 13.66 10.94
N ILE A 24 17.93 12.98 11.85
CA ILE A 24 19.07 13.52 12.61
C ILE A 24 20.27 13.93 11.73
N TYR A 25 20.32 13.41 10.48
CA TYR A 25 21.33 13.76 9.47
C TYR A 25 20.77 14.66 8.36
N GLY A 26 19.61 15.30 8.58
CA GLY A 26 18.94 16.14 7.60
C GLY A 26 18.02 15.36 6.64
N GLY A 27 17.84 14.08 6.87
CA GLY A 27 16.96 13.21 6.09
C GLY A 27 17.53 12.77 4.73
N LEU A 28 16.79 11.91 4.06
CA LEU A 28 17.00 11.55 2.65
C LEU A 28 15.69 11.82 1.90
N SER A 29 15.78 12.51 0.76
CA SER A 29 14.60 12.97 0.01
C SER A 29 13.54 11.89 -0.16
N ASN A 30 12.35 12.17 0.35
CA ASN A 30 11.16 11.34 0.34
C ASN A 30 11.40 9.89 0.79
N THR A 31 12.17 9.75 1.87
CA THR A 31 12.39 8.50 2.60
C THR A 31 11.74 8.64 3.98
N TRP A 32 10.98 7.63 4.38
CA TRP A 32 10.14 7.68 5.56
C TRP A 32 10.32 6.44 6.42
N ASP A 33 10.35 6.62 7.73
CA ASP A 33 10.37 5.56 8.73
C ASP A 33 8.98 5.43 9.37
N TYR A 34 8.47 4.21 9.49
CA TYR A 34 7.24 3.95 10.25
C TYR A 34 7.55 3.91 11.73
N GLY A 35 6.92 4.82 12.48
CA GLY A 35 7.02 4.87 13.94
C GLY A 35 6.18 3.78 14.62
N PRO A 36 6.09 3.81 15.97
CA PRO A 36 5.39 2.76 16.74
C PRO A 36 3.94 2.52 16.32
N LEU A 37 3.17 3.57 16.06
CA LEU A 37 1.79 3.42 15.57
C LEU A 37 1.73 3.04 14.09
N GLY A 38 2.64 3.59 13.29
CA GLY A 38 2.67 3.33 11.84
C GLY A 38 3.01 1.89 11.49
N VAL A 39 3.97 1.28 12.21
CA VAL A 39 4.34 -0.11 11.98
C VAL A 39 3.19 -1.06 12.31
N GLU A 40 2.43 -0.78 13.40
CA GLU A 40 1.27 -1.58 13.77
C GLU A 40 0.12 -1.43 12.77
N LEU A 41 -0.19 -0.19 12.31
CA LEU A 41 -1.18 0.01 11.24
C LEU A 41 -0.80 -0.78 9.98
N LYS A 42 0.44 -0.67 9.54
CA LYS A 42 0.92 -1.34 8.33
C LYS A 42 0.93 -2.87 8.49
N ASN A 43 1.30 -3.38 9.66
CA ASN A 43 1.22 -4.81 9.97
C ASN A 43 -0.22 -5.32 9.97
N ASN A 44 -1.17 -4.54 10.54
CA ASN A 44 -2.59 -4.88 10.50
C ASN A 44 -3.13 -4.94 9.07
N VAL A 45 -2.80 -3.96 8.23
CA VAL A 45 -3.16 -3.97 6.80
C VAL A 45 -2.66 -5.24 6.12
N LYS A 46 -1.39 -5.59 6.30
CA LYS A 46 -0.79 -6.81 5.71
C LYS A 46 -1.42 -8.10 6.25
N ALA A 47 -1.69 -8.14 7.55
CA ALA A 47 -2.32 -9.31 8.20
C ALA A 47 -3.74 -9.53 7.68
N LEU A 48 -4.54 -8.47 7.54
CA LEU A 48 -5.90 -8.52 7.03
C LEU A 48 -5.94 -8.91 5.54
N TRP A 49 -5.00 -8.37 4.75
CA TRP A 49 -4.84 -8.80 3.36
C TRP A 49 -4.47 -10.29 3.29
N ARG A 50 -3.46 -10.72 4.05
CA ARG A 50 -3.04 -12.13 4.10
C ARG A 50 -4.17 -13.05 4.53
N LYS A 51 -4.96 -12.63 5.53
CA LYS A 51 -6.16 -13.38 5.97
C LYS A 51 -7.13 -13.57 4.81
N LYS A 52 -7.51 -12.47 4.14
CA LYS A 52 -8.54 -12.46 3.11
C LYS A 52 -8.10 -13.14 1.80
N PHE A 53 -6.89 -12.79 1.33
CA PHE A 53 -6.41 -13.23 0.01
C PHE A 53 -5.74 -14.60 0.04
N ILE A 54 -5.22 -15.05 1.17
CA ILE A 54 -4.51 -16.33 1.27
C ILE A 54 -5.25 -17.30 2.18
N GLN A 55 -5.48 -16.94 3.44
CA GLN A 55 -6.00 -17.88 4.45
C GLN A 55 -7.44 -18.32 4.15
N GLU A 56 -8.32 -17.39 3.80
CA GLU A 56 -9.73 -17.65 3.48
C GLU A 56 -9.94 -18.13 2.02
N SER A 57 -8.90 -18.15 1.20
CA SER A 57 -8.98 -18.57 -0.19
C SER A 57 -8.60 -20.04 -0.38
N LYS A 58 -9.46 -20.79 -1.02
CA LYS A 58 -9.14 -22.18 -1.45
C LYS A 58 -8.16 -22.23 -2.63
N TYR A 59 -7.96 -21.10 -3.34
CA TYR A 59 -7.13 -21.04 -4.54
C TYR A 59 -5.70 -20.63 -4.25
N ASN A 60 -5.47 -19.77 -3.27
CA ASN A 60 -4.23 -19.03 -3.13
C ASN A 60 -3.27 -19.66 -2.11
N VAL A 61 -1.97 -19.44 -2.34
CA VAL A 61 -0.89 -19.81 -1.43
C VAL A 61 0.07 -18.63 -1.28
N GLY A 62 0.83 -18.61 -0.19
CA GLY A 62 1.85 -17.59 0.06
C GLY A 62 3.23 -18.01 -0.47
N LEU A 63 4.03 -17.03 -0.84
CA LEU A 63 5.43 -17.14 -1.21
C LEU A 63 6.21 -15.98 -0.58
N ASP A 64 7.47 -16.20 -0.26
CA ASP A 64 8.43 -15.14 0.08
C ASP A 64 9.72 -15.38 -0.73
N ALA A 65 9.81 -14.74 -1.89
CA ALA A 65 10.96 -14.81 -2.77
C ALA A 65 12.04 -13.81 -2.32
N ALA A 66 13.31 -14.14 -2.58
CA ALA A 66 14.44 -13.28 -2.29
C ALA A 66 14.35 -11.94 -3.05
N ILE A 67 14.82 -10.85 -2.43
CA ILE A 67 14.95 -9.54 -3.09
C ILE A 67 16.02 -9.61 -4.19
N LEU A 68 17.15 -10.24 -3.89
CA LEU A 68 18.25 -10.41 -4.82
C LEU A 68 17.99 -11.66 -5.67
N MET A 69 17.91 -11.47 -6.98
CA MET A 69 17.64 -12.53 -7.94
C MET A 69 18.69 -12.52 -9.04
N ASN A 70 18.77 -13.63 -9.80
CA ASN A 70 19.60 -13.68 -10.98
C ASN A 70 19.24 -12.56 -11.96
N PRO A 71 20.18 -11.75 -12.46
CA PRO A 71 19.91 -10.64 -13.37
C PRO A 71 19.12 -11.02 -14.63
N LEU A 72 19.19 -12.27 -15.07
CA LEU A 72 18.42 -12.76 -16.22
C LEU A 72 16.90 -12.74 -15.99
N VAL A 73 16.45 -12.73 -14.73
CA VAL A 73 15.03 -12.53 -14.39
C VAL A 73 14.55 -11.18 -14.93
N TRP A 74 15.34 -10.13 -14.74
CA TRP A 74 15.05 -8.78 -15.17
C TRP A 74 15.23 -8.53 -16.67
N VAL A 75 16.07 -9.35 -17.31
CA VAL A 75 16.16 -9.41 -18.78
C VAL A 75 14.90 -10.06 -19.35
N ALA A 76 14.46 -11.19 -18.78
CA ALA A 76 13.26 -11.92 -19.23
C ALA A 76 11.99 -11.07 -19.10
N SER A 77 11.83 -10.38 -17.99
CA SER A 77 10.68 -9.52 -17.72
C SER A 77 10.70 -8.18 -18.46
N GLY A 78 11.83 -7.83 -19.12
CA GLY A 78 11.98 -6.57 -19.86
C GLY A 78 12.41 -5.37 -19.03
N HIS A 79 12.56 -5.49 -17.70
CA HIS A 79 12.91 -4.36 -16.83
C HIS A 79 14.28 -3.74 -17.14
N VAL A 80 15.28 -4.54 -17.50
CA VAL A 80 16.60 -4.02 -17.83
C VAL A 80 16.56 -3.12 -19.08
N GLY A 81 15.73 -3.45 -20.06
CA GLY A 81 15.65 -2.73 -21.34
C GLY A 81 14.60 -1.64 -21.42
N GLY A 82 13.49 -1.78 -20.70
CA GLY A 82 12.29 -0.95 -20.91
C GLY A 82 11.75 -0.21 -19.68
N PHE A 83 12.21 -0.54 -18.48
CA PHE A 83 11.71 0.11 -17.25
C PHE A 83 12.41 1.45 -17.01
N SER A 84 12.01 2.47 -17.78
CA SER A 84 12.66 3.76 -17.78
C SER A 84 11.67 4.91 -17.95
N ASP A 85 11.92 6.01 -17.24
CA ASP A 85 11.20 7.26 -17.39
C ASP A 85 11.88 8.18 -18.41
N PRO A 86 11.10 8.99 -19.16
CA PRO A 86 11.62 10.02 -20.07
C PRO A 86 12.10 11.23 -19.27
N LEU A 87 13.41 11.33 -19.03
CA LEU A 87 14.05 12.37 -18.24
C LEU A 87 14.40 13.58 -19.11
N ILE A 88 14.02 14.78 -18.67
CA ILE A 88 14.35 16.06 -19.30
C ILE A 88 14.86 17.04 -18.24
N ASP A 89 15.94 17.78 -18.53
CA ASP A 89 16.49 18.79 -17.62
C ASP A 89 16.21 20.20 -18.15
N CYS A 90 15.77 21.11 -17.28
CA CYS A 90 15.73 22.53 -17.60
C CYS A 90 17.17 23.08 -17.67
N LYS A 91 17.57 23.67 -18.82
CA LYS A 91 18.92 24.23 -19.02
C LYS A 91 19.19 25.46 -18.15
N GLU A 92 18.13 26.17 -17.71
CA GLU A 92 18.24 27.40 -16.95
C GLU A 92 18.45 27.11 -15.46
N CYS A 93 17.48 26.47 -14.80
CA CYS A 93 17.53 26.22 -13.35
C CYS A 93 18.12 24.86 -12.96
N LYS A 94 18.48 24.04 -13.94
CA LYS A 94 19.02 22.66 -13.77
C LYS A 94 18.08 21.69 -13.07
N THR A 95 16.81 22.06 -12.91
CA THR A 95 15.82 21.16 -12.34
C THR A 95 15.48 20.05 -13.33
N ARG A 96 15.33 18.88 -12.80
CA ARG A 96 15.06 17.64 -13.53
C ARG A 96 13.58 17.33 -13.48
N HIS A 97 13.00 16.93 -14.62
CA HIS A 97 11.59 16.62 -14.76
C HIS A 97 11.38 15.33 -15.55
N ARG A 98 10.20 14.73 -15.42
CA ARG A 98 9.69 13.74 -16.36
C ARG A 98 8.96 14.48 -17.48
N ALA A 99 9.30 14.20 -18.71
CA ALA A 99 8.71 14.87 -19.87
C ALA A 99 7.21 14.53 -20.02
N ASP A 100 6.84 13.26 -19.81
CA ASP A 100 5.46 12.80 -19.80
C ASP A 100 4.61 13.54 -18.75
N LYS A 101 5.11 13.70 -17.52
CA LYS A 101 4.37 14.40 -16.46
C LYS A 101 4.23 15.90 -16.72
N LEU A 102 5.22 16.56 -17.32
CA LEU A 102 5.10 17.96 -17.73
C LEU A 102 3.96 18.16 -18.74
N ILE A 103 3.80 17.20 -19.65
CA ILE A 103 2.73 17.21 -20.65
C ILE A 103 1.36 17.00 -20.00
N GLU A 104 1.24 16.00 -19.13
CA GLU A 104 0.00 15.67 -18.43
C GLU A 104 -0.47 16.79 -17.51
N GLU A 105 0.45 17.38 -16.72
CA GLU A 105 0.18 18.52 -15.84
C GLU A 105 -0.31 19.73 -16.63
N TRP A 106 0.37 20.07 -17.75
CA TRP A 106 -0.04 21.15 -18.63
C TRP A 106 -1.43 20.86 -19.24
N ALA A 107 -1.69 19.65 -19.70
CA ALA A 107 -2.98 19.28 -20.27
C ALA A 107 -4.10 19.40 -19.25
N HIS A 108 -3.86 18.96 -18.03
CA HIS A 108 -4.81 19.10 -16.92
C HIS A 108 -5.13 20.57 -16.59
N GLU A 109 -4.12 21.45 -16.58
CA GLU A 109 -4.32 22.91 -16.43
C GLU A 109 -5.18 23.53 -17.55
N GLN A 110 -5.15 22.91 -18.75
CA GLN A 110 -6.01 23.30 -19.88
C GLN A 110 -7.39 22.62 -19.86
N GLY A 111 -7.71 21.88 -18.80
CA GLY A 111 -8.97 21.14 -18.69
C GLY A 111 -9.08 19.95 -19.64
N LYS A 112 -7.94 19.40 -20.07
CA LYS A 112 -7.84 18.22 -20.92
C LYS A 112 -7.33 17.02 -20.13
N ASP A 113 -7.99 15.89 -20.30
CA ASP A 113 -7.50 14.60 -19.80
C ASP A 113 -6.57 14.02 -20.88
N MET A 114 -5.29 13.96 -20.62
CA MET A 114 -4.27 13.47 -21.56
C MET A 114 -3.24 12.62 -20.84
N ILE A 115 -2.89 11.49 -21.43
CA ILE A 115 -1.86 10.57 -20.93
C ILE A 115 -0.73 10.56 -21.96
N ALA A 116 0.49 10.75 -21.49
CA ALA A 116 1.68 10.84 -22.34
C ALA A 116 2.52 9.56 -22.37
N ASP A 117 2.16 8.53 -21.60
CA ASP A 117 2.94 7.28 -21.47
C ASP A 117 3.16 6.52 -22.80
N GLY A 118 2.28 6.68 -23.76
CA GLY A 118 2.39 6.05 -25.09
C GLY A 118 3.18 6.86 -26.14
N MET A 119 3.63 8.07 -25.80
CA MET A 119 4.32 8.96 -26.74
C MET A 119 5.80 8.58 -26.89
N THR A 120 6.32 8.71 -28.08
CA THR A 120 7.77 8.62 -28.33
C THR A 120 8.50 9.85 -27.80
N ASP A 121 9.82 9.75 -27.61
CA ASP A 121 10.65 10.86 -27.12
C ASP A 121 10.55 12.10 -28.08
N GLU A 122 10.46 11.85 -29.40
CA GLU A 122 10.30 12.90 -30.41
C GLU A 122 8.93 13.57 -30.35
N GLU A 123 7.87 12.80 -30.12
CA GLU A 123 6.51 13.32 -29.96
C GLU A 123 6.38 14.16 -28.69
N MET A 124 6.97 13.70 -27.58
CA MET A 124 6.99 14.46 -26.32
C MET A 124 7.73 15.80 -26.48
N ILE A 125 8.94 15.80 -27.08
CA ILE A 125 9.70 17.03 -27.33
C ILE A 125 8.88 17.99 -28.21
N LYS A 126 8.33 17.49 -29.32
CA LYS A 126 7.50 18.29 -30.20
C LYS A 126 6.28 18.87 -29.48
N PHE A 127 5.62 18.09 -28.64
CA PHE A 127 4.46 18.56 -27.85
C PHE A 127 4.85 19.66 -26.87
N LEU A 128 5.99 19.50 -26.15
CA LEU A 128 6.54 20.53 -25.26
C LEU A 128 6.83 21.84 -26.01
N ASP A 129 7.43 21.74 -27.18
CA ASP A 129 7.78 22.89 -28.00
C ASP A 129 6.53 23.55 -28.61
N ASP A 130 5.62 22.80 -29.24
CA ASP A 130 4.42 23.30 -29.92
C ASP A 130 3.47 24.03 -28.92
N ASN A 131 3.44 23.62 -27.68
CA ASN A 131 2.61 24.20 -26.62
C ASN A 131 3.38 25.17 -25.71
N ASN A 132 4.66 25.41 -25.98
CA ASN A 132 5.56 26.27 -25.19
C ASN A 132 5.46 25.95 -23.68
N ILE A 133 5.49 24.66 -23.35
CA ILE A 133 5.40 24.20 -21.95
C ILE A 133 6.67 24.63 -21.22
N CYS A 134 6.51 25.38 -20.15
CA CYS A 134 7.62 25.95 -19.39
C CYS A 134 7.97 25.07 -18.17
N CYS A 135 9.21 25.19 -17.74
CA CYS A 135 9.68 24.59 -16.49
C CYS A 135 8.86 25.14 -15.29
N PRO A 136 8.17 24.31 -14.52
CA PRO A 136 7.35 24.78 -13.39
C PRO A 136 8.19 25.47 -12.29
N ASN A 137 9.50 25.20 -12.23
CA ASN A 137 10.38 25.78 -11.23
C ASN A 137 10.86 27.21 -11.57
N CYS A 138 11.12 27.53 -12.84
CA CYS A 138 11.69 28.82 -13.24
C CYS A 138 10.90 29.55 -14.32
N GLY A 139 9.85 28.97 -14.88
CA GLY A 139 8.99 29.55 -15.90
C GLY A 139 9.64 29.71 -17.30
N LYS A 140 10.77 29.06 -17.55
CA LYS A 140 11.48 29.13 -18.84
C LYS A 140 11.24 27.88 -19.68
N HIS A 141 11.05 28.08 -20.98
CA HIS A 141 11.04 27.00 -21.96
C HIS A 141 12.44 26.83 -22.59
N ASN A 142 13.27 26.02 -21.93
CA ASN A 142 14.61 25.69 -22.41
C ASN A 142 15.07 24.35 -21.81
N PHE A 143 14.74 23.27 -22.53
CA PHE A 143 15.01 21.93 -22.08
C PHE A 143 16.14 21.22 -22.82
N THR A 144 16.70 20.16 -22.25
CA THR A 144 17.61 19.23 -22.91
C THR A 144 16.82 18.30 -23.85
N SER A 145 17.51 17.44 -24.59
CA SER A 145 16.88 16.24 -25.16
C SER A 145 16.42 15.28 -24.04
N ILE A 146 15.42 14.48 -24.35
CA ILE A 146 14.96 13.40 -23.45
C ILE A 146 16.05 12.32 -23.35
N ARG A 147 16.24 11.81 -22.14
CA ARG A 147 17.13 10.68 -21.85
C ARG A 147 16.32 9.65 -21.07
N LYS A 148 16.39 8.39 -21.49
CA LYS A 148 15.77 7.30 -20.75
C LYS A 148 16.57 7.01 -19.48
N PHE A 149 15.90 7.05 -18.34
CA PHE A 149 16.48 6.76 -17.04
C PHE A 149 15.87 5.48 -16.49
N ASN A 150 16.67 4.40 -16.42
CA ASN A 150 16.20 3.13 -15.86
C ASN A 150 15.97 3.24 -14.35
N LEU A 151 14.79 2.84 -13.89
CA LEU A 151 14.36 2.96 -12.49
C LEU A 151 14.90 1.86 -11.58
N MET A 152 15.61 0.87 -12.09
CA MET A 152 16.18 -0.17 -11.25
C MET A 152 17.39 0.32 -10.46
N PHE A 153 17.40 0.08 -9.15
CA PHE A 153 18.62 0.21 -8.36
C PHE A 153 19.59 -0.90 -8.68
N LYS A 154 20.83 -0.54 -9.02
CA LYS A 154 21.94 -1.45 -9.26
C LYS A 154 22.82 -1.55 -8.03
N THR A 155 23.36 -2.75 -7.80
CA THR A 155 24.40 -3.01 -6.82
C THR A 155 25.31 -4.14 -7.33
N PHE A 156 26.28 -4.57 -6.54
CA PHE A 156 27.23 -5.60 -6.91
C PHE A 156 27.27 -6.72 -5.88
N GLN A 157 27.40 -7.93 -6.35
CA GLN A 157 27.57 -9.11 -5.49
C GLN A 157 29.05 -9.53 -5.51
N GLY A 158 29.66 -9.68 -4.34
CA GLY A 158 31.05 -10.07 -4.19
C GLY A 158 31.99 -8.89 -3.97
N VAL A 159 33.27 -9.08 -4.27
CA VAL A 159 34.34 -8.12 -3.93
C VAL A 159 34.74 -7.18 -5.08
N THR A 160 34.22 -7.41 -6.28
CA THR A 160 34.52 -6.60 -7.48
C THR A 160 33.28 -5.89 -7.97
N GLU A 161 33.46 -4.64 -8.43
CA GLU A 161 32.40 -3.83 -9.04
C GLU A 161 32.56 -3.89 -10.56
N ASP A 162 32.33 -5.06 -11.15
CA ASP A 162 32.35 -5.27 -12.59
C ASP A 162 30.99 -5.73 -13.12
N ALA A 163 30.83 -5.71 -14.46
CA ALA A 163 29.58 -6.05 -15.11
C ALA A 163 29.09 -7.49 -14.82
N LYS A 164 29.96 -8.39 -14.40
CA LYS A 164 29.59 -9.78 -14.08
C LYS A 164 29.05 -9.90 -12.65
N ALA A 165 29.41 -8.95 -11.79
CA ALA A 165 28.97 -8.87 -10.41
C ALA A 165 27.71 -8.01 -10.24
N GLU A 166 27.24 -7.34 -11.32
CA GLU A 166 26.06 -6.46 -11.30
C GLU A 166 24.79 -7.26 -10.98
N ILE A 167 24.06 -6.81 -9.96
CA ILE A 167 22.74 -7.30 -9.58
C ILE A 167 21.82 -6.12 -9.32
N TYR A 168 20.54 -6.38 -9.18
CA TYR A 168 19.51 -5.35 -9.00
C TYR A 168 18.71 -5.58 -7.72
N LEU A 169 18.29 -4.49 -7.08
CA LEU A 169 17.19 -4.54 -6.13
C LEU A 169 15.89 -4.69 -6.92
N ARG A 170 15.05 -5.65 -6.54
CA ARG A 170 13.81 -5.92 -7.28
C ARG A 170 12.89 -4.70 -7.33
N PRO A 171 12.40 -4.30 -8.52
CA PRO A 171 11.45 -3.19 -8.67
C PRO A 171 9.99 -3.59 -8.41
N GLU A 172 9.73 -4.91 -8.32
CA GLU A 172 8.43 -5.50 -8.02
C GLU A 172 8.58 -6.89 -7.40
N THR A 173 7.55 -7.36 -6.74
CA THR A 173 7.52 -8.71 -6.15
C THR A 173 7.01 -9.78 -7.13
N ALA A 174 6.33 -9.40 -8.21
CA ALA A 174 5.70 -10.29 -9.18
C ALA A 174 6.69 -11.30 -9.80
N GLN A 175 7.88 -10.86 -10.23
CA GLN A 175 8.82 -11.72 -10.91
C GLN A 175 9.34 -12.88 -10.04
N GLY A 176 9.43 -12.65 -8.73
CA GLY A 176 9.73 -13.71 -7.76
C GLY A 176 8.68 -14.82 -7.75
N ILE A 177 7.41 -14.46 -8.04
CA ILE A 177 6.31 -15.41 -8.15
C ILE A 177 6.42 -16.21 -9.46
N PHE A 178 6.60 -15.53 -10.60
CA PHE A 178 6.67 -16.19 -11.90
C PHE A 178 7.82 -17.21 -11.98
N VAL A 179 9.01 -16.87 -11.51
CA VAL A 179 10.15 -17.81 -11.52
C VAL A 179 9.95 -19.01 -10.59
N ASN A 180 9.08 -18.88 -9.59
CA ASN A 180 8.76 -19.97 -8.66
C ASN A 180 7.47 -20.73 -9.04
N PHE A 181 6.77 -20.37 -10.11
CA PHE A 181 5.51 -21.00 -10.51
C PHE A 181 5.59 -22.53 -10.52
N LYS A 182 6.59 -23.11 -11.20
CA LYS A 182 6.77 -24.56 -11.27
C LYS A 182 7.06 -25.20 -9.90
N ASN A 183 7.85 -24.53 -9.06
CA ASN A 183 8.15 -25.01 -7.72
C ASN A 183 6.89 -25.10 -6.87
N VAL A 184 6.08 -24.04 -6.91
CA VAL A 184 4.82 -23.95 -6.14
C VAL A 184 3.82 -24.98 -6.66
N MET A 185 3.61 -25.07 -7.97
CA MET A 185 2.73 -26.08 -8.57
C MET A 185 3.09 -27.50 -8.15
N ARG A 186 4.39 -27.85 -8.25
CA ARG A 186 4.88 -29.18 -7.90
C ARG A 186 4.71 -29.51 -6.43
N THR A 187 4.98 -28.56 -5.54
CA THR A 187 4.99 -28.80 -4.08
C THR A 187 3.60 -28.76 -3.46
N THR A 188 2.71 -27.91 -3.98
CA THR A 188 1.34 -27.77 -3.46
C THR A 188 0.36 -28.76 -4.11
N ARG A 189 0.70 -29.30 -5.29
CA ARG A 189 -0.19 -30.16 -6.09
C ARG A 189 -1.54 -29.55 -6.40
N ARG A 190 -1.61 -28.22 -6.42
CA ARG A 190 -2.85 -27.50 -6.73
C ARG A 190 -3.16 -27.55 -8.23
N LYS A 191 -4.43 -27.53 -8.56
CA LYS A 191 -4.91 -27.36 -9.92
C LYS A 191 -5.17 -25.87 -10.20
N LEU A 192 -5.22 -25.50 -11.48
CA LEU A 192 -5.70 -24.19 -11.88
C LEU A 192 -7.25 -24.12 -11.76
N PRO A 193 -7.85 -22.97 -11.41
CA PRO A 193 -7.14 -21.70 -11.13
C PRO A 193 -6.43 -21.71 -9.76
N MET A 194 -5.28 -21.05 -9.70
CA MET A 194 -4.45 -20.96 -8.49
C MET A 194 -3.72 -19.62 -8.41
N GLY A 195 -3.72 -19.02 -7.22
CA GLY A 195 -2.96 -17.80 -6.95
C GLY A 195 -1.73 -18.05 -6.10
N ILE A 196 -0.68 -17.28 -6.37
CA ILE A 196 0.52 -17.22 -5.55
C ILE A 196 0.68 -15.77 -5.10
N ALA A 197 0.71 -15.55 -3.79
CA ALA A 197 0.69 -14.23 -3.19
C ALA A 197 1.97 -13.94 -2.42
N GLN A 198 2.45 -12.71 -2.50
CA GLN A 198 3.64 -12.25 -1.80
C GLN A 198 3.45 -10.86 -1.21
N ILE A 199 3.97 -10.66 0.00
CA ILE A 199 4.17 -9.35 0.60
C ILE A 199 5.67 -9.13 0.68
N GLY A 200 6.17 -8.00 0.18
CA GLY A 200 7.61 -7.75 0.23
C GLY A 200 8.02 -6.37 -0.24
N LYS A 201 9.25 -6.02 0.13
CA LYS A 201 9.91 -4.79 -0.31
C LYS A 201 10.20 -4.79 -1.79
N ALA A 202 9.99 -3.63 -2.42
CA ALA A 202 10.38 -3.31 -3.79
C ALA A 202 11.06 -1.95 -3.84
N PHE A 203 11.85 -1.70 -4.88
CA PHE A 203 12.73 -0.53 -4.97
C PHE A 203 12.68 0.05 -6.38
N ARG A 204 12.32 1.33 -6.47
CA ARG A 204 12.32 2.07 -7.74
C ARG A 204 13.04 3.39 -7.56
N ASN A 205 14.07 3.63 -8.35
CA ASN A 205 14.85 4.87 -8.28
C ASN A 205 14.06 6.03 -8.92
N GLU A 206 12.93 6.36 -8.33
CA GLU A 206 11.99 7.38 -8.78
C GLU A 206 12.70 8.74 -8.98
N ILE A 207 12.42 9.40 -10.10
CA ILE A 207 12.97 10.72 -10.42
C ILE A 207 12.28 11.79 -9.59
N THR A 208 10.95 11.70 -9.50
CA THR A 208 10.08 12.64 -8.78
C THR A 208 9.27 11.94 -7.68
N PRO A 209 9.95 11.45 -6.62
CA PRO A 209 9.21 10.92 -5.47
C PRO A 209 8.45 12.06 -4.77
N GLY A 210 7.30 11.77 -4.18
CA GLY A 210 6.50 12.83 -3.57
C GLY A 210 5.22 12.33 -2.92
N ASN A 211 4.41 13.29 -2.47
CA ASN A 211 3.14 13.06 -1.82
C ASN A 211 3.25 12.11 -0.60
N PHE A 212 4.21 12.42 0.29
CA PHE A 212 4.47 11.64 1.50
C PHE A 212 4.84 10.19 1.18
N THR A 213 4.13 9.19 1.73
CA THR A 213 4.40 7.76 1.47
C THR A 213 3.72 7.24 0.21
N PHE A 214 3.08 8.10 -0.58
CA PHE A 214 2.40 7.69 -1.82
C PHE A 214 3.39 7.26 -2.90
N ARG A 215 4.50 8.00 -3.10
CA ARG A 215 5.55 7.66 -4.08
C ARG A 215 6.93 7.80 -3.46
N THR A 216 7.49 6.66 -3.09
CA THR A 216 8.81 6.53 -2.44
C THR A 216 9.72 5.64 -3.27
N ARG A 217 11.02 5.64 -2.99
CA ARG A 217 12.02 4.79 -3.67
C ARG A 217 12.10 3.39 -3.09
N GLU A 218 11.74 3.24 -1.83
CA GLU A 218 11.62 1.96 -1.12
C GLU A 218 10.19 1.85 -0.60
N PHE A 219 9.48 0.80 -0.96
CA PHE A 219 8.08 0.60 -0.59
C PHE A 219 7.80 -0.90 -0.42
N GLU A 220 6.61 -1.23 0.04
CA GLU A 220 6.17 -2.61 0.23
C GLU A 220 4.95 -2.89 -0.62
N GLN A 221 5.02 -3.99 -1.40
CA GLN A 221 3.92 -4.46 -2.25
C GLN A 221 3.24 -5.68 -1.62
N MET A 222 1.96 -5.80 -1.87
CA MET A 222 1.13 -6.99 -1.65
C MET A 222 0.59 -7.41 -3.00
N GLU A 223 1.17 -8.43 -3.60
CA GLU A 223 0.85 -8.88 -4.96
C GLU A 223 0.32 -10.31 -4.94
N LEU A 224 -0.67 -10.56 -5.79
CA LEU A 224 -1.23 -11.85 -6.08
C LEU A 224 -1.14 -12.09 -7.58
N GLU A 225 -0.43 -13.15 -7.98
CA GLU A 225 -0.44 -13.65 -9.34
C GLU A 225 -1.41 -14.82 -9.42
N PHE A 226 -2.57 -14.57 -10.02
CA PHE A 226 -3.65 -15.56 -10.12
C PHE A 226 -3.66 -16.19 -11.50
N PHE A 227 -3.23 -17.45 -11.56
CA PHE A 227 -3.11 -18.22 -12.79
C PHE A 227 -4.41 -18.93 -13.15
N CYS A 228 -4.85 -18.76 -14.38
CA CYS A 228 -6.08 -19.33 -14.89
C CYS A 228 -5.93 -19.91 -16.30
N LYS A 229 -6.96 -20.64 -16.75
CA LYS A 229 -7.03 -21.14 -18.13
C LYS A 229 -7.24 -19.98 -19.10
N PRO A 230 -6.48 -19.91 -20.23
CA PRO A 230 -6.75 -18.95 -21.29
C PRO A 230 -8.21 -18.99 -21.75
N GLY A 231 -8.82 -17.82 -21.92
CA GLY A 231 -10.25 -17.68 -22.27
C GLY A 231 -11.18 -17.55 -21.05
N THR A 232 -10.68 -17.75 -19.81
CA THR A 232 -11.43 -17.46 -18.57
C THR A 232 -10.90 -16.23 -17.84
N ASP A 233 -9.89 -15.61 -18.39
CA ASP A 233 -9.11 -14.50 -17.87
C ASP A 233 -9.98 -13.27 -17.56
N LEU A 234 -10.82 -12.83 -18.49
CA LEU A 234 -11.67 -11.64 -18.28
C LEU A 234 -12.73 -11.85 -17.18
N GLU A 235 -13.24 -13.09 -17.02
CA GLU A 235 -14.15 -13.39 -15.90
C GLU A 235 -13.43 -13.28 -14.55
N TRP A 236 -12.17 -13.77 -14.49
CA TRP A 236 -11.33 -13.65 -13.28
C TRP A 236 -10.88 -12.21 -13.03
N HIS A 237 -10.63 -11.43 -14.07
CA HIS A 237 -10.35 -10.00 -13.95
C HIS A 237 -11.52 -9.27 -13.28
N GLU A 238 -12.76 -9.47 -13.75
CA GLU A 238 -13.97 -8.90 -13.15
C GLU A 238 -14.22 -9.39 -11.71
N TYR A 239 -13.90 -10.66 -11.43
CA TYR A 239 -13.97 -11.19 -10.06
C TYR A 239 -13.02 -10.46 -9.13
N TRP A 240 -11.75 -10.29 -9.52
CA TRP A 240 -10.74 -9.65 -8.68
C TRP A 240 -10.99 -8.15 -8.52
N LYS A 241 -11.49 -7.44 -9.52
CA LYS A 241 -11.93 -6.04 -9.39
C LYS A 241 -12.90 -5.87 -8.22
N LYS A 242 -14.00 -6.63 -8.23
CA LYS A 242 -15.02 -6.59 -7.19
C LYS A 242 -14.50 -7.06 -5.83
N PHE A 243 -13.66 -8.08 -5.82
CA PHE A 243 -13.11 -8.62 -4.59
C PHE A 243 -12.21 -7.61 -3.88
N CYS A 244 -11.33 -6.94 -4.63
CA CYS A 244 -10.42 -5.92 -4.11
C CYS A 244 -11.16 -4.68 -3.61
N GLU A 245 -12.14 -4.18 -4.39
CA GLU A 245 -13.00 -3.07 -3.99
C GLU A 245 -13.76 -3.36 -2.70
N ASN A 246 -14.42 -4.52 -2.63
CA ASN A 246 -15.16 -4.94 -1.44
C ASN A 246 -14.26 -5.08 -0.19
N TRP A 247 -13.00 -5.51 -0.37
CA TRP A 247 -12.06 -5.58 0.75
C TRP A 247 -11.75 -4.20 1.34
N LEU A 248 -11.54 -3.17 0.50
CA LEU A 248 -11.34 -1.79 0.95
C LEU A 248 -12.57 -1.25 1.71
N ILE A 249 -13.77 -1.46 1.15
CA ILE A 249 -15.04 -1.01 1.74
C ILE A 249 -15.28 -1.71 3.09
N SER A 250 -15.03 -3.03 3.16
CA SER A 250 -15.20 -3.80 4.41
C SER A 250 -14.29 -3.35 5.54
N LEU A 251 -13.18 -2.67 5.23
CA LEU A 251 -12.27 -2.05 6.19
C LEU A 251 -12.56 -0.55 6.43
N GLY A 252 -13.76 -0.09 6.05
CA GLY A 252 -14.25 1.26 6.33
C GLY A 252 -13.84 2.33 5.32
N MET A 253 -13.27 1.94 4.17
CA MET A 253 -13.08 2.88 3.06
C MET A 253 -14.43 3.34 2.53
N LYS A 254 -14.65 4.66 2.44
CA LYS A 254 -15.91 5.22 1.95
C LYS A 254 -16.00 5.04 0.43
N GLU A 255 -17.14 4.51 -0.06
CA GLU A 255 -17.37 4.27 -1.49
C GLU A 255 -17.22 5.54 -2.33
N GLU A 256 -17.66 6.69 -1.82
CA GLU A 256 -17.53 7.98 -2.52
C GLU A 256 -16.08 8.47 -2.66
N ASN A 257 -15.14 7.87 -1.93
CA ASN A 257 -13.72 8.20 -1.99
C ASN A 257 -12.91 7.26 -2.87
N ILE A 258 -13.52 6.24 -3.47
CA ILE A 258 -12.87 5.31 -4.39
C ILE A 258 -13.58 5.30 -5.73
N ARG A 259 -12.84 4.95 -6.78
CA ARG A 259 -13.41 4.70 -8.10
C ARG A 259 -12.63 3.61 -8.82
N LEU A 260 -13.31 2.90 -9.70
CA LEU A 260 -12.71 1.99 -10.67
C LEU A 260 -12.43 2.77 -11.96
N ARG A 261 -11.21 2.66 -12.48
CA ARG A 261 -10.80 3.25 -13.74
C ARG A 261 -10.23 2.18 -14.67
N ASP A 262 -11.01 1.79 -15.66
CA ASP A 262 -10.54 0.89 -16.70
C ASP A 262 -9.62 1.65 -17.66
N HIS A 263 -8.48 1.05 -18.02
CA HIS A 263 -7.56 1.61 -19.00
C HIS A 263 -8.14 1.51 -20.41
N SER A 264 -8.00 2.57 -21.21
CA SER A 264 -8.32 2.54 -22.61
C SER A 264 -7.33 1.67 -23.39
N PRO A 265 -7.66 1.19 -24.61
CA PRO A 265 -6.73 0.40 -25.41
C PRO A 265 -5.38 1.07 -25.68
N GLU A 266 -5.35 2.42 -25.69
CA GLU A 266 -4.14 3.22 -25.91
C GLU A 266 -3.26 3.31 -24.66
N GLU A 267 -3.86 3.14 -23.47
CA GLU A 267 -3.16 3.15 -22.18
C GLU A 267 -2.60 1.78 -21.80
N LEU A 268 -3.14 0.71 -22.39
CA LEU A 268 -2.71 -0.65 -22.03
C LEU A 268 -1.23 -0.85 -22.34
N VAL A 269 -0.50 -1.30 -21.35
CA VAL A 269 0.89 -1.76 -21.56
C VAL A 269 0.87 -2.99 -22.46
N PHE A 270 1.93 -3.17 -23.24
CA PHE A 270 2.04 -4.18 -24.31
C PHE A 270 1.82 -5.63 -23.88
N TYR A 271 1.90 -5.92 -22.60
CA TYR A 271 1.69 -7.27 -22.05
C TYR A 271 0.29 -7.45 -21.42
N SER A 272 -0.51 -6.40 -21.32
CA SER A 272 -1.82 -6.46 -20.68
C SER A 272 -2.95 -6.45 -21.70
N LYS A 273 -3.92 -7.34 -21.48
CA LYS A 273 -5.17 -7.42 -22.26
C LYS A 273 -6.28 -6.53 -21.67
N ALA A 274 -6.26 -6.34 -20.37
CA ALA A 274 -7.14 -5.46 -19.60
C ALA A 274 -6.44 -5.01 -18.34
N THR A 275 -6.63 -3.76 -17.95
CA THR A 275 -6.13 -3.20 -16.68
C THR A 275 -7.19 -2.30 -16.10
N THR A 276 -7.42 -2.43 -14.80
CA THR A 276 -8.28 -1.54 -14.02
C THR A 276 -7.54 -1.06 -12.80
N ASP A 277 -7.53 0.24 -12.56
CA ASP A 277 -7.06 0.82 -11.31
C ASP A 277 -8.22 1.00 -10.34
N ILE A 278 -7.98 0.71 -9.06
CA ILE A 278 -8.81 1.23 -7.98
C ILE A 278 -8.09 2.46 -7.46
N GLU A 279 -8.69 3.63 -7.62
CA GLU A 279 -8.13 4.90 -7.20
C GLU A 279 -8.85 5.44 -5.96
N TYR A 280 -8.10 6.17 -5.13
CA TYR A 280 -8.60 6.87 -3.95
C TYR A 280 -8.46 8.40 -4.13
N ALA A 281 -9.46 9.14 -3.65
CA ALA A 281 -9.46 10.61 -3.64
C ALA A 281 -8.59 11.15 -2.50
N PHE A 282 -7.28 11.21 -2.72
CA PHE A 282 -6.35 11.86 -1.79
C PHE A 282 -6.53 13.38 -1.80
N PRO A 283 -6.01 14.11 -0.78
CA PRO A 283 -6.04 15.58 -0.79
C PRO A 283 -5.33 16.22 -1.98
N PHE A 284 -4.43 15.50 -2.66
CA PHE A 284 -3.73 15.95 -3.87
C PHE A 284 -4.41 15.49 -5.18
N GLY A 285 -5.57 14.85 -5.11
CA GLY A 285 -6.30 14.31 -6.25
C GLY A 285 -6.42 12.79 -6.25
N TRP A 286 -6.95 12.24 -7.34
CA TRP A 286 -7.09 10.80 -7.51
C TRP A 286 -5.72 10.13 -7.60
N GLY A 287 -5.52 9.08 -6.86
CA GLY A 287 -4.30 8.30 -6.86
C GLY A 287 -4.58 6.81 -6.81
N GLU A 288 -3.86 6.06 -7.62
CA GLU A 288 -3.94 4.62 -7.71
C GLU A 288 -3.59 3.95 -6.37
N LEU A 289 -4.47 3.10 -5.86
CA LEU A 289 -4.23 2.19 -4.75
C LEU A 289 -3.88 0.80 -5.24
N TRP A 290 -4.62 0.31 -6.21
CA TRP A 290 -4.58 -1.06 -6.71
C TRP A 290 -4.57 -1.07 -8.23
N GLY A 291 -3.62 -1.76 -8.84
CA GLY A 291 -3.66 -2.14 -10.22
C GLY A 291 -4.15 -3.59 -10.35
N ILE A 292 -5.11 -3.85 -11.22
CA ILE A 292 -5.60 -5.20 -11.51
C ILE A 292 -5.42 -5.43 -13.00
N ALA A 293 -4.42 -6.24 -13.38
CA ALA A 293 -4.03 -6.44 -14.78
C ALA A 293 -4.24 -7.89 -15.22
N ASP A 294 -4.81 -8.07 -16.41
CA ASP A 294 -4.73 -9.33 -17.14
C ASP A 294 -3.44 -9.33 -17.96
N ARG A 295 -2.41 -10.01 -17.44
CA ARG A 295 -1.05 -10.09 -18.01
C ARG A 295 -0.92 -11.18 -19.07
N THR A 296 -1.99 -11.88 -19.39
CA THR A 296 -1.99 -13.04 -20.30
C THR A 296 -0.93 -14.10 -19.87
N ASP A 297 -0.26 -14.74 -20.82
CA ASP A 297 0.86 -15.66 -20.57
C ASP A 297 2.23 -14.97 -20.68
N TYR A 298 2.27 -13.64 -20.77
CA TYR A 298 3.46 -12.87 -21.11
C TYR A 298 4.69 -13.23 -20.25
N ASP A 299 4.56 -13.16 -18.94
CA ASP A 299 5.67 -13.40 -18.01
C ASP A 299 6.15 -14.85 -18.05
N LEU A 300 5.23 -15.81 -17.95
CA LEU A 300 5.58 -17.24 -18.00
C LEU A 300 6.23 -17.62 -19.33
N SER A 301 5.73 -17.09 -20.45
CA SER A 301 6.31 -17.32 -21.78
C SER A 301 7.70 -16.70 -21.93
N ASN A 302 7.94 -15.52 -21.36
CA ASN A 302 9.26 -14.90 -21.38
C ASN A 302 10.26 -15.65 -20.53
N HIS A 303 9.87 -16.06 -19.33
CA HIS A 303 10.73 -16.89 -18.48
C HIS A 303 11.02 -18.25 -19.09
N ALA A 304 10.03 -18.86 -19.75
CA ALA A 304 10.22 -20.11 -20.49
C ALA A 304 11.32 -19.96 -21.57
N ARG A 305 11.22 -18.90 -22.39
CA ARG A 305 12.21 -18.60 -23.44
C ARG A 305 13.60 -18.33 -22.88
N GLN A 306 13.69 -17.44 -21.88
CA GLN A 306 14.97 -17.02 -21.32
C GLN A 306 15.69 -18.14 -20.59
N SER A 307 14.94 -18.98 -19.87
CA SER A 307 15.50 -20.09 -19.08
C SER A 307 15.59 -21.42 -19.84
N ASN A 308 15.00 -21.51 -21.02
CA ASN A 308 14.83 -22.76 -21.77
C ASN A 308 14.12 -23.85 -20.94
N GLN A 309 13.15 -23.44 -20.10
CA GLN A 309 12.34 -24.33 -19.28
C GLN A 309 10.91 -24.40 -19.79
N ASP A 310 10.26 -25.56 -19.66
CA ASP A 310 8.85 -25.73 -20.00
C ASP A 310 7.96 -25.23 -18.86
N PHE A 311 7.13 -24.19 -19.10
CA PHE A 311 6.13 -23.64 -18.18
C PHE A 311 4.72 -24.07 -18.53
N THR A 312 4.57 -25.05 -19.44
CA THR A 312 3.27 -25.60 -19.83
C THR A 312 2.59 -26.29 -18.64
N TYR A 313 1.33 -25.99 -18.43
CA TYR A 313 0.45 -26.72 -17.53
C TYR A 313 -0.32 -27.79 -18.33
N LEU A 314 -0.34 -29.00 -17.80
CA LEU A 314 -1.21 -30.07 -18.30
C LEU A 314 -2.45 -30.12 -17.43
N ASP A 315 -3.59 -29.78 -18.00
CA ASP A 315 -4.87 -29.87 -17.30
C ASP A 315 -5.25 -31.36 -17.11
N PRO A 316 -5.35 -31.82 -15.85
CA PRO A 316 -5.63 -33.23 -15.58
C PRO A 316 -7.07 -33.65 -15.92
N GLU A 317 -7.97 -32.71 -16.16
CA GLU A 317 -9.37 -33.00 -16.47
C GLU A 317 -9.62 -33.07 -17.98
N THR A 318 -8.96 -32.23 -18.76
CA THR A 318 -9.15 -32.13 -20.22
C THR A 318 -7.98 -32.72 -21.01
N ASN A 319 -6.81 -33.00 -20.39
CA ASN A 319 -5.56 -33.36 -21.05
C ASN A 319 -5.04 -32.27 -22.02
N GLU A 320 -5.56 -31.06 -21.94
CA GLU A 320 -5.04 -29.93 -22.71
C GLU A 320 -3.74 -29.40 -22.10
N LYS A 321 -2.84 -28.95 -22.97
CA LYS A 321 -1.59 -28.28 -22.57
C LYS A 321 -1.66 -26.81 -22.97
N TYR A 322 -1.39 -25.93 -22.02
CA TYR A 322 -1.34 -24.50 -22.27
C TYR A 322 -0.41 -23.81 -21.27
N ILE A 323 0.11 -22.64 -21.60
CA ILE A 323 0.73 -21.74 -20.63
C ILE A 323 -0.40 -20.95 -19.98
N PRO A 324 -0.52 -20.94 -18.64
CA PRO A 324 -1.59 -20.21 -17.95
C PRO A 324 -1.57 -18.72 -18.22
N TYR A 325 -2.75 -18.09 -18.24
CA TYR A 325 -2.89 -16.66 -18.15
C TYR A 325 -2.83 -16.21 -16.69
N CYS A 326 -2.43 -14.98 -16.46
CA CYS A 326 -2.25 -14.43 -15.13
C CYS A 326 -3.08 -13.16 -14.94
N ILE A 327 -3.86 -13.11 -13.86
CA ILE A 327 -4.50 -11.89 -13.36
C ILE A 327 -3.71 -11.43 -12.13
N GLU A 328 -3.25 -10.19 -12.15
CA GLU A 328 -2.41 -9.59 -11.12
C GLU A 328 -3.16 -8.48 -10.38
N PRO A 329 -3.76 -8.72 -9.22
CA PRO A 329 -4.08 -7.68 -8.25
C PRO A 329 -2.82 -7.26 -7.47
N SER A 330 -2.32 -6.05 -7.73
CA SER A 330 -1.13 -5.48 -7.09
C SER A 330 -1.48 -4.24 -6.26
N LEU A 331 -1.11 -4.24 -4.98
CA LEU A 331 -1.41 -3.18 -4.01
C LEU A 331 -0.14 -2.72 -3.29
N GLY A 332 0.06 -1.40 -3.22
CA GLY A 332 1.09 -0.81 -2.38
C GLY A 332 0.65 -0.72 -0.91
N ALA A 333 1.33 -1.43 0.00
CA ALA A 333 1.00 -1.39 1.44
C ALA A 333 1.12 0.02 2.02
N ASP A 334 2.10 0.80 1.56
CA ASP A 334 2.33 2.17 2.00
C ASP A 334 1.22 3.12 1.52
N ARG A 335 0.78 2.98 0.26
CA ARG A 335 -0.31 3.78 -0.31
C ARG A 335 -1.64 3.50 0.37
N VAL A 336 -1.98 2.24 0.59
CA VAL A 336 -3.26 1.90 1.23
C VAL A 336 -3.29 2.29 2.70
N ALA A 337 -2.16 2.17 3.42
CA ALA A 337 -2.06 2.68 4.79
C ALA A 337 -2.28 4.19 4.85
N LEU A 338 -1.69 4.95 3.91
CA LEU A 338 -1.94 6.38 3.77
C LEU A 338 -3.40 6.68 3.45
N ALA A 339 -4.02 5.93 2.54
CA ALA A 339 -5.43 6.10 2.20
C ALA A 339 -6.35 5.85 3.41
N PHE A 340 -6.08 4.82 4.22
CA PHE A 340 -6.83 4.58 5.46
C PHE A 340 -6.67 5.73 6.46
N LEU A 341 -5.47 6.30 6.61
CA LEU A 341 -5.26 7.48 7.47
C LEU A 341 -6.04 8.70 6.96
N CYS A 342 -6.00 8.98 5.65
CA CYS A 342 -6.76 10.05 5.03
C CYS A 342 -8.28 9.86 5.17
N ASN A 343 -8.76 8.62 5.00
CA ASN A 343 -10.17 8.28 5.08
C ASN A 343 -10.71 8.33 6.52
N ALA A 344 -9.86 8.00 7.50
CA ALA A 344 -10.23 7.93 8.91
C ALA A 344 -10.19 9.28 9.63
N TYR A 345 -9.43 10.24 9.12
CA TYR A 345 -9.24 11.55 9.77
C TYR A 345 -10.51 12.38 9.79
N ASP A 346 -10.88 12.88 10.97
CA ASP A 346 -11.97 13.86 11.13
C ASP A 346 -11.67 14.85 12.26
N GLU A 347 -12.31 16.03 12.16
CA GLU A 347 -12.35 17.06 13.19
C GLU A 347 -13.81 17.30 13.57
N GLU A 348 -14.20 16.84 14.74
CA GLU A 348 -15.56 16.89 15.23
C GLU A 348 -15.75 17.99 16.26
N GLU A 349 -16.73 18.87 16.07
CA GLU A 349 -17.16 19.80 17.10
C GLU A 349 -18.12 19.09 18.06
N ILE A 350 -17.67 18.87 19.30
CA ILE A 350 -18.45 18.18 20.34
C ILE A 350 -19.43 19.12 21.02
N THR A 351 -18.97 20.35 21.32
CA THR A 351 -19.77 21.47 21.79
C THR A 351 -19.19 22.76 21.21
N GLU A 352 -19.91 23.87 21.25
CA GLU A 352 -19.43 25.14 20.75
C GLU A 352 -18.04 25.50 21.29
N GLY A 353 -17.07 25.55 20.40
CA GLY A 353 -15.64 25.84 20.69
C GLY A 353 -14.84 24.68 21.27
N ASP A 354 -15.39 23.46 21.37
CA ASP A 354 -14.65 22.24 21.77
C ASP A 354 -14.60 21.23 20.61
N THR A 355 -13.49 21.21 19.89
CA THR A 355 -13.25 20.32 18.76
C THR A 355 -12.34 19.16 19.17
N ARG A 356 -12.62 17.93 18.71
CA ARG A 356 -11.71 16.79 18.80
C ARG A 356 -11.20 16.38 17.43
N VAL A 357 -9.93 16.04 17.38
CA VAL A 357 -9.36 15.29 16.26
C VAL A 357 -9.57 13.80 16.53
N VAL A 358 -10.02 13.05 15.54
CA VAL A 358 -10.26 11.61 15.65
C VAL A 358 -9.85 10.89 14.37
N LEU A 359 -9.25 9.71 14.52
CA LEU A 359 -9.04 8.76 13.44
C LEU A 359 -10.07 7.63 13.54
N HIS A 360 -11.08 7.66 12.70
CA HIS A 360 -12.11 6.62 12.59
C HIS A 360 -11.60 5.37 11.86
N LEU A 361 -10.47 4.84 12.30
CA LEU A 361 -9.93 3.59 11.76
C LEU A 361 -10.86 2.43 12.10
N HIS A 362 -11.09 1.54 11.13
CA HIS A 362 -11.75 0.26 11.43
C HIS A 362 -11.01 -0.42 12.59
N PRO A 363 -11.72 -1.00 13.59
CA PRO A 363 -11.07 -1.55 14.78
C PRO A 363 -9.97 -2.57 14.49
N ALA A 364 -10.14 -3.38 13.42
CA ALA A 364 -9.12 -4.31 12.97
C ALA A 364 -7.84 -3.63 12.44
N LEU A 365 -7.93 -2.41 11.93
CA LEU A 365 -6.79 -1.62 11.43
C LEU A 365 -6.08 -0.83 12.53
N ALA A 366 -6.78 -0.45 13.60
CA ALA A 366 -6.26 0.40 14.66
C ALA A 366 -4.93 -0.16 15.23
N PRO A 367 -3.89 0.68 15.44
CA PRO A 367 -2.62 0.27 16.03
C PRO A 367 -2.81 -0.37 17.40
N TYR A 368 -3.39 0.36 18.33
CA TYR A 368 -3.87 -0.19 19.59
C TYR A 368 -5.34 -0.56 19.46
N LYS A 369 -5.70 -1.75 19.96
CA LYS A 369 -7.09 -2.22 19.99
C LYS A 369 -7.85 -1.66 21.18
N VAL A 370 -7.11 -1.42 22.25
CA VAL A 370 -7.66 -0.98 23.53
C VAL A 370 -6.61 -0.17 24.29
N ALA A 371 -7.06 0.89 24.99
CA ALA A 371 -6.28 1.60 25.98
C ALA A 371 -6.82 1.36 27.37
N VAL A 372 -5.96 1.03 28.32
CA VAL A 372 -6.33 0.83 29.74
C VAL A 372 -5.96 2.07 30.55
N LEU A 373 -6.96 2.70 31.15
CA LEU A 373 -6.88 4.02 31.74
C LEU A 373 -7.37 4.00 33.19
N PRO A 374 -6.50 3.96 34.24
CA PRO A 374 -6.95 4.10 35.61
C PRO A 374 -7.51 5.51 35.85
N LEU A 375 -8.72 5.62 36.40
CA LEU A 375 -9.34 6.91 36.72
C LEU A 375 -8.50 7.74 37.70
N SER A 376 -7.81 7.05 38.60
CA SER A 376 -6.89 7.63 39.60
C SER A 376 -5.66 6.75 39.74
N LYS A 377 -4.52 7.33 40.12
CA LYS A 377 -3.28 6.58 40.45
C LYS A 377 -3.46 5.54 41.56
N LYS A 378 -4.48 5.69 42.41
CA LYS A 378 -4.80 4.68 43.43
C LYS A 378 -5.32 3.36 42.85
N LEU A 379 -5.71 3.38 41.57
CA LEU A 379 -6.24 2.24 40.82
C LEU A 379 -5.20 1.65 39.86
N SER A 380 -3.95 2.14 39.89
CA SER A 380 -2.92 1.69 38.95
C SER A 380 -2.64 0.20 39.04
N ASP A 381 -2.63 -0.39 40.23
CA ASP A 381 -2.39 -1.83 40.41
C ASP A 381 -3.48 -2.66 39.70
N LYS A 382 -4.77 -2.32 39.93
CA LYS A 382 -5.90 -3.01 39.29
C LYS A 382 -5.90 -2.78 37.76
N ALA A 383 -5.59 -1.58 37.33
CA ALA A 383 -5.48 -1.27 35.89
C ALA A 383 -4.33 -2.03 35.23
N GLN A 384 -3.22 -2.22 35.94
CA GLN A 384 -2.09 -3.01 35.47
C GLN A 384 -2.48 -4.49 35.30
N GLU A 385 -3.26 -5.08 36.23
CA GLU A 385 -3.79 -6.43 36.10
C GLU A 385 -4.63 -6.58 34.83
N VAL A 386 -5.54 -5.62 34.57
CA VAL A 386 -6.39 -5.61 33.37
C VAL A 386 -5.55 -5.47 32.11
N TYR A 387 -4.54 -4.57 32.11
CA TYR A 387 -3.62 -4.41 30.99
C TYR A 387 -2.84 -5.70 30.71
N GLU A 388 -2.28 -6.35 31.74
CA GLU A 388 -1.53 -7.59 31.60
C GLU A 388 -2.39 -8.75 31.06
N GLN A 389 -3.67 -8.77 31.39
CA GLN A 389 -4.62 -9.73 30.81
C GLN A 389 -4.82 -9.47 29.32
N LEU A 390 -5.20 -8.24 28.94
CA LEU A 390 -5.54 -7.88 27.57
C LEU A 390 -4.34 -7.89 26.61
N SER A 391 -3.17 -7.47 27.09
CA SER A 391 -1.94 -7.38 26.29
C SER A 391 -1.40 -8.74 25.81
N LYS A 392 -1.87 -9.85 26.39
CA LYS A 392 -1.56 -11.19 25.88
C LYS A 392 -2.20 -11.49 24.53
N LYS A 393 -3.26 -10.76 24.17
CA LYS A 393 -4.04 -11.00 22.95
C LYS A 393 -4.10 -9.81 22.00
N PHE A 394 -4.02 -8.60 22.53
CA PHE A 394 -4.17 -7.36 21.76
C PHE A 394 -2.98 -6.43 21.97
N MET A 395 -2.70 -5.61 20.95
CA MET A 395 -1.87 -4.41 21.15
C MET A 395 -2.66 -3.42 22.01
N CYS A 396 -2.12 -3.13 23.20
CA CYS A 396 -2.75 -2.28 24.18
C CYS A 396 -1.87 -1.06 24.51
N GLU A 397 -2.51 0.08 24.78
CA GLU A 397 -1.88 1.24 25.41
C GLU A 397 -2.23 1.25 26.92
N TYR A 398 -1.33 1.79 27.73
CA TYR A 398 -1.57 2.07 29.14
C TYR A 398 -1.20 3.52 29.45
N ASP A 399 -2.16 4.34 29.89
CA ASP A 399 -1.93 5.74 30.18
C ASP A 399 -2.59 6.17 31.51
N GLU A 400 -1.77 6.73 32.40
CA GLU A 400 -2.23 7.31 33.68
C GLU A 400 -1.89 8.82 33.81
N ALA A 401 -1.40 9.43 32.72
CA ALA A 401 -0.89 10.81 32.74
C ALA A 401 -1.97 11.84 32.39
N GLY A 402 -2.32 12.69 33.34
CA GLY A 402 -3.30 13.76 33.17
C GLY A 402 -4.74 13.33 33.48
N SER A 403 -5.72 14.18 33.14
CA SER A 403 -7.13 13.89 33.36
C SER A 403 -7.66 12.86 32.37
N ILE A 404 -8.69 12.08 32.79
CA ILE A 404 -9.29 11.04 31.94
C ILE A 404 -9.79 11.60 30.60
N GLY A 405 -10.38 12.78 30.57
CA GLY A 405 -10.84 13.42 29.33
C GLY A 405 -9.72 13.73 28.36
N LYS A 406 -8.52 14.17 28.86
CA LYS A 406 -7.34 14.37 28.01
C LYS A 406 -6.79 13.07 27.45
N ARG A 407 -6.87 11.99 28.23
CA ARG A 407 -6.44 10.65 27.79
C ARG A 407 -7.36 10.11 26.71
N TYR A 408 -8.68 10.24 26.85
CA TYR A 408 -9.63 9.89 25.79
C TYR A 408 -9.34 10.65 24.48
N ARG A 409 -9.05 11.96 24.57
CA ARG A 409 -8.71 12.76 23.38
C ARG A 409 -7.43 12.28 22.68
N ARG A 410 -6.42 11.85 23.46
CA ARG A 410 -5.19 11.26 22.87
C ARG A 410 -5.48 9.95 22.14
N GLU A 411 -6.33 9.10 22.73
CA GLU A 411 -6.71 7.82 22.13
C GLU A 411 -7.59 8.02 20.89
N ASP A 412 -8.53 8.96 20.93
CA ASP A 412 -9.34 9.33 19.77
C ASP A 412 -8.45 9.77 18.59
N GLU A 413 -7.44 10.61 18.86
CA GLU A 413 -6.52 11.17 17.87
C GLU A 413 -5.59 10.12 17.23
N ILE A 414 -5.24 9.05 17.94
CA ILE A 414 -4.44 7.94 17.41
C ILE A 414 -5.29 6.76 16.92
N GLY A 415 -6.62 6.89 16.99
CA GLY A 415 -7.55 5.92 16.43
C GLY A 415 -7.77 4.65 17.25
N THR A 416 -7.46 4.65 18.55
CA THR A 416 -7.78 3.52 19.46
C THR A 416 -9.30 3.39 19.61
N PRO A 417 -9.90 2.25 19.20
CA PRO A 417 -11.37 2.14 19.16
C PRO A 417 -12.02 2.03 20.53
N TYR A 418 -11.34 1.47 21.53
CA TYR A 418 -11.91 1.22 22.85
C TYR A 418 -10.99 1.70 23.95
N CYS A 419 -11.53 2.49 24.90
CA CYS A 419 -10.85 2.87 26.13
C CYS A 419 -11.49 2.16 27.32
N VAL A 420 -10.71 1.38 28.04
CA VAL A 420 -11.09 0.65 29.25
C VAL A 420 -10.69 1.48 30.47
N THR A 421 -11.66 2.05 31.16
CA THR A 421 -11.42 2.84 32.37
C THR A 421 -11.65 1.97 33.60
N VAL A 422 -10.61 1.87 34.43
CA VAL A 422 -10.70 1.27 35.77
C VAL A 422 -11.02 2.39 36.75
N ASP A 423 -12.18 2.28 37.40
CA ASP A 423 -12.72 3.25 38.36
C ASP A 423 -12.84 2.64 39.76
N PHE A 424 -13.34 3.41 40.73
CA PHE A 424 -13.43 2.93 42.11
C PHE A 424 -14.48 1.83 42.28
N ASP A 425 -15.57 1.86 41.48
CA ASP A 425 -16.61 0.83 41.51
C ASP A 425 -16.07 -0.52 41.01
N THR A 426 -15.02 -0.49 40.14
CA THR A 426 -14.34 -1.71 39.66
C THR A 426 -13.79 -2.57 40.79
N LEU A 427 -13.39 -1.97 41.91
CA LEU A 427 -12.89 -2.71 43.08
C LEU A 427 -13.98 -3.48 43.81
N GLU A 428 -15.25 -3.10 43.61
CA GLU A 428 -16.42 -3.71 44.27
C GLU A 428 -17.15 -4.69 43.34
N ASP A 429 -17.32 -4.33 42.05
CA ASP A 429 -18.18 -5.08 41.14
C ASP A 429 -17.41 -5.88 40.06
N GLU A 430 -16.06 -5.79 40.04
CA GLU A 430 -15.17 -6.41 39.05
C GLU A 430 -15.58 -6.04 37.60
N CYS A 431 -16.15 -4.87 37.39
CA CYS A 431 -16.50 -4.32 36.07
C CYS A 431 -15.65 -3.09 35.73
N VAL A 432 -15.36 -2.92 34.48
CA VAL A 432 -14.70 -1.73 33.93
C VAL A 432 -15.64 -0.95 33.02
N THR A 433 -15.39 0.34 32.88
CA THR A 433 -16.12 1.15 31.91
C THR A 433 -15.39 1.14 30.57
N VAL A 434 -16.04 0.65 29.52
CA VAL A 434 -15.52 0.66 28.14
C VAL A 434 -16.18 1.79 27.37
N ARG A 435 -15.36 2.73 26.88
CA ARG A 435 -15.79 3.83 26.00
C ARG A 435 -15.48 3.49 24.55
N ASP A 436 -16.49 3.62 23.72
CA ASP A 436 -16.36 3.56 22.26
C ASP A 436 -15.86 4.92 21.72
N ARG A 437 -14.85 4.91 20.84
CA ARG A 437 -14.25 6.09 20.22
C ARG A 437 -15.24 6.86 19.37
N ASP A 438 -16.01 6.15 18.55
CA ASP A 438 -16.84 6.76 17.50
C ASP A 438 -18.14 7.35 18.08
N THR A 439 -18.81 6.62 18.94
CA THR A 439 -20.06 7.06 19.58
C THR A 439 -19.87 7.84 20.86
N MET A 440 -18.70 7.70 21.52
CA MET A 440 -18.40 8.16 22.88
C MET A 440 -19.28 7.53 23.96
N GLU A 441 -20.11 6.56 23.59
CA GLU A 441 -20.92 5.81 24.57
C GLU A 441 -20.02 4.96 25.48
N GLN A 442 -20.51 4.76 26.71
CA GLN A 442 -19.82 4.02 27.76
C GLN A 442 -20.70 2.88 28.26
N VAL A 443 -20.11 1.71 28.34
CA VAL A 443 -20.78 0.51 28.85
C VAL A 443 -19.96 -0.14 29.97
N ARG A 444 -20.63 -0.75 30.95
CA ARG A 444 -19.96 -1.55 31.99
C ARG A 444 -19.80 -2.97 31.50
N VAL A 445 -18.57 -3.50 31.59
CA VAL A 445 -18.21 -4.85 31.18
C VAL A 445 -17.44 -5.53 32.31
N LYS A 446 -17.77 -6.78 32.62
CA LYS A 446 -17.01 -7.56 33.61
C LYS A 446 -15.61 -7.87 33.09
N ILE A 447 -14.62 -7.83 33.97
CA ILE A 447 -13.21 -8.06 33.63
C ILE A 447 -13.02 -9.46 33.04
N ASP A 448 -13.70 -10.48 33.54
CA ASP A 448 -13.64 -11.86 33.02
C ASP A 448 -14.27 -12.03 31.62
N GLU A 449 -15.19 -11.15 31.21
CA GLU A 449 -15.83 -11.14 29.90
C GLU A 449 -15.16 -10.16 28.92
N LEU A 450 -14.27 -9.28 29.39
CA LEU A 450 -13.74 -8.14 28.65
C LEU A 450 -12.92 -8.56 27.43
N GLU A 451 -12.09 -9.61 27.55
CA GLU A 451 -11.27 -10.10 26.45
C GLU A 451 -12.13 -10.58 25.27
N ASP A 452 -13.18 -11.36 25.56
CA ASP A 452 -14.11 -11.85 24.53
C ASP A 452 -14.97 -10.73 23.95
N TRP A 453 -15.33 -9.75 24.78
CA TRP A 453 -16.08 -8.58 24.34
C TRP A 453 -15.26 -7.76 23.31
N ILE A 454 -13.99 -7.48 23.61
CA ILE A 454 -13.08 -6.76 22.71
C ILE A 454 -12.80 -7.61 21.46
N ALA A 455 -12.53 -8.90 21.60
CA ALA A 455 -12.24 -9.79 20.48
C ALA A 455 -13.33 -9.73 19.40
N LYS A 456 -14.61 -9.81 19.80
CA LYS A 456 -15.76 -9.72 18.89
C LYS A 456 -15.88 -8.37 18.17
N LYS A 457 -15.35 -7.30 18.77
CA LYS A 457 -15.44 -5.93 18.24
C LYS A 457 -14.29 -5.57 17.30
N VAL A 458 -13.13 -6.22 17.47
CA VAL A 458 -11.94 -5.97 16.65
C VAL A 458 -11.70 -7.04 15.57
N GLU A 459 -12.53 -8.08 15.54
CA GLU A 459 -12.48 -9.15 14.54
C GLU A 459 -12.87 -8.61 13.15
N PHE A 460 -12.23 -9.19 12.11
CA PHE A 460 -12.49 -8.89 10.70
C PHE A 460 -12.65 -10.18 9.90
#